data_d9a3f8d9aa5fa695c6a787075b05021c
#
_entry.id   d9a3f8d9aa5fa695c6a787075b05021c
#
_cell.length_a   1.000
_cell.length_b   1.000
_cell.length_c   1.000
_cell.angle_alpha   90.00
_cell.angle_beta   90.00
_cell.angle_gamma   90.00
#
_symmetry.space_group_name_H-M   'P 1'
#
loop_
_entity.id
_entity.type
_entity.pdbx_description
1 polymer ?
#
loop_
_entity_poly.entity_id
_entity_poly.type
_entity_poly.pdbx_seq_one_letter_code
_entity_poly.pdbx_strand_id
1 'polypeptide(L)'
;MSDEPERDGAHDWSVLESEVEYETGWYTGGYDLVEQPDGTQKKYYWAELPPAAVVVPVTDDTVVMVEQYRPAIGEHCLELPAGIVEDGESFTTAGARELREEAGFDPAGTALLEEFWTATGVLRHKRGIVFAEGLEPVAQSFDSNEFLEVRPVPVEEALDRAREAPANDATIEGLLLAKEAGLL
;
A
#
# COMPACT_ATOMS: atom_id res chain seq x y z
N MET A 1 -16.04 -24.70 -3.30
CA MET A 1 -15.22 -25.13 -4.45
C MET A 1 -15.39 -24.02 -5.47
N SER A 2 -14.46 -23.07 -5.43
CA SER A 2 -14.39 -21.96 -6.40
C SER A 2 -13.79 -22.53 -7.70
N ASP A 3 -14.57 -22.52 -8.77
CA ASP A 3 -14.08 -22.74 -10.12
C ASP A 3 -13.13 -21.59 -10.50
N GLU A 4 -11.85 -21.75 -10.22
CA GLU A 4 -10.85 -20.93 -10.90
C GLU A 4 -10.87 -21.33 -12.38
N PRO A 5 -11.02 -20.37 -13.32
CA PRO A 5 -10.94 -20.70 -14.74
C PRO A 5 -9.56 -21.29 -15.03
N GLU A 6 -9.51 -22.50 -15.58
CA GLU A 6 -8.29 -23.06 -16.15
C GLU A 6 -7.71 -22.04 -17.14
N ARG A 7 -6.58 -21.39 -16.77
CA ARG A 7 -5.83 -20.58 -17.71
C ARG A 7 -5.24 -21.51 -18.76
N ASP A 8 -5.67 -21.33 -19.99
CA ASP A 8 -5.10 -22.03 -21.14
C ASP A 8 -3.60 -21.66 -21.18
N GLY A 9 -2.71 -22.63 -20.89
CA GLY A 9 -1.25 -22.44 -20.75
C GLY A 9 -0.53 -21.93 -22.01
N ALA A 10 -1.28 -21.56 -23.05
CA ALA A 10 -0.76 -21.01 -24.31
C ALA A 10 -0.14 -19.59 -24.17
N HIS A 11 -0.25 -18.96 -23.00
CA HIS A 11 0.25 -17.61 -22.75
C HIS A 11 1.23 -17.50 -21.56
N ASP A 12 1.59 -18.62 -20.94
CA ASP A 12 2.58 -18.61 -19.85
C ASP A 12 4.00 -18.54 -20.45
N TRP A 13 4.72 -17.50 -20.03
CA TRP A 13 6.11 -17.31 -20.47
C TRP A 13 7.06 -18.10 -19.58
N SER A 14 8.04 -18.74 -20.19
CA SER A 14 9.02 -19.51 -19.42
C SER A 14 10.11 -18.60 -18.88
N VAL A 15 10.32 -18.61 -17.57
CA VAL A 15 11.48 -17.97 -16.95
C VAL A 15 12.68 -18.88 -17.15
N LEU A 16 13.68 -18.42 -17.90
CA LEU A 16 14.92 -19.14 -18.21
C LEU A 16 16.00 -18.89 -17.18
N GLU A 17 16.05 -17.66 -16.64
CA GLU A 17 17.03 -17.20 -15.67
C GLU A 17 16.40 -16.10 -14.82
N SER A 18 16.73 -16.03 -13.52
CA SER A 18 16.36 -14.95 -12.62
C SER A 18 17.63 -14.47 -11.92
N GLU A 19 17.91 -13.18 -11.97
CA GLU A 19 19.12 -12.59 -11.38
C GLU A 19 18.77 -11.35 -10.56
N VAL A 20 19.31 -11.31 -9.33
CA VAL A 20 19.29 -10.14 -8.47
C VAL A 20 20.50 -9.26 -8.80
N GLU A 21 20.27 -8.04 -9.27
CA GLU A 21 21.33 -7.08 -9.61
C GLU A 21 21.58 -6.07 -8.50
N TYR A 22 20.57 -5.83 -7.66
CA TYR A 22 20.62 -4.78 -6.66
C TYR A 22 19.80 -5.15 -5.42
N GLU A 23 20.42 -5.04 -4.25
CA GLU A 23 19.79 -5.32 -2.96
C GLU A 23 20.06 -4.20 -1.98
N THR A 24 19.00 -3.75 -1.30
CA THR A 24 19.04 -2.75 -0.23
C THR A 24 18.36 -3.30 1.01
N GLY A 25 18.36 -2.53 2.09
CA GLY A 25 17.53 -2.86 3.26
C GLY A 25 16.01 -2.65 3.03
N TRP A 26 15.61 -2.09 1.87
CA TRP A 26 14.23 -1.72 1.58
C TRP A 26 13.60 -2.52 0.45
N TYR A 27 14.37 -2.85 -0.57
CA TYR A 27 13.88 -3.60 -1.73
C TYR A 27 15.01 -4.32 -2.44
N THR A 28 14.64 -5.31 -3.22
CA THR A 28 15.52 -6.05 -4.12
C THR A 28 15.14 -5.74 -5.56
N GLY A 29 16.12 -5.52 -6.43
CA GLY A 29 15.91 -5.30 -7.86
C GLY A 29 16.70 -6.29 -8.70
N GLY A 30 16.12 -6.69 -9.84
CA GLY A 30 16.74 -7.66 -10.73
C GLY A 30 15.99 -7.81 -12.04
N TYR A 31 16.26 -8.92 -12.74
CA TYR A 31 15.54 -9.28 -13.95
C TYR A 31 15.23 -10.78 -14.02
N ASP A 32 14.17 -11.10 -14.77
CA ASP A 32 13.93 -12.41 -15.29
C ASP A 32 14.23 -12.40 -16.81
N LEU A 33 15.09 -13.32 -17.27
CA LEU A 33 15.19 -13.65 -18.68
C LEU A 33 14.06 -14.61 -19.03
N VAL A 34 13.13 -14.17 -19.84
CA VAL A 34 11.96 -14.98 -20.22
C VAL A 34 11.97 -15.30 -21.71
N GLU A 35 11.44 -16.48 -22.05
CA GLU A 35 11.08 -16.81 -23.42
C GLU A 35 9.63 -16.37 -23.66
N GLN A 36 9.47 -15.47 -24.63
CA GLN A 36 8.16 -14.94 -25.04
C GLN A 36 7.41 -15.97 -25.92
N PRO A 37 6.10 -15.83 -26.14
CA PRO A 37 5.32 -16.80 -26.93
C PRO A 37 5.79 -17.00 -28.37
N ASP A 38 6.52 -16.04 -28.93
CA ASP A 38 7.12 -16.12 -30.27
C ASP A 38 8.52 -16.76 -30.29
N GLY A 39 9.01 -17.25 -29.13
CA GLY A 39 10.33 -17.87 -28.96
C GLY A 39 11.48 -16.86 -28.80
N THR A 40 11.20 -15.56 -28.81
CA THR A 40 12.22 -14.54 -28.50
C THR A 40 12.51 -14.47 -27.01
N GLN A 41 13.76 -14.13 -26.66
CA GLN A 41 14.19 -14.02 -25.26
C GLN A 41 14.41 -12.55 -24.89
N LYS A 42 13.91 -12.15 -23.69
CA LYS A 42 14.00 -10.78 -23.22
C LYS A 42 14.13 -10.72 -21.71
N LYS A 43 14.95 -9.76 -21.22
CA LYS A 43 15.03 -9.42 -19.81
C LYS A 43 13.85 -8.53 -19.41
N TYR A 44 13.13 -8.94 -18.37
CA TYR A 44 12.10 -8.17 -17.71
C TYR A 44 12.59 -7.78 -16.33
N TYR A 45 12.80 -6.48 -16.14
CA TYR A 45 13.30 -5.94 -14.89
C TYR A 45 12.17 -5.78 -13.88
N TRP A 46 12.47 -6.08 -12.63
CA TRP A 46 11.53 -5.97 -11.52
C TRP A 46 12.21 -5.38 -10.29
N ALA A 47 11.39 -4.78 -9.40
CA ALA A 47 11.75 -4.49 -8.03
C ALA A 47 10.75 -5.19 -7.10
N GLU A 48 11.28 -5.87 -6.08
CA GLU A 48 10.50 -6.59 -5.08
C GLU A 48 10.55 -5.85 -3.75
N LEU A 49 9.37 -5.53 -3.24
CA LEU A 49 9.18 -4.84 -1.97
C LEU A 49 8.28 -5.71 -1.07
N PRO A 50 8.46 -5.65 0.26
CA PRO A 50 7.52 -6.23 1.20
C PRO A 50 6.09 -5.74 0.94
N PRO A 51 5.05 -6.51 1.24
CA PRO A 51 3.67 -6.03 1.20
C PRO A 51 3.48 -4.83 2.12
N ALA A 52 2.55 -3.93 1.80
CA ALA A 52 2.22 -2.78 2.63
C ALA A 52 0.72 -2.70 2.92
N ALA A 53 0.38 -2.28 4.14
CA ALA A 53 -0.98 -1.93 4.55
C ALA A 53 -1.15 -0.42 4.48
N VAL A 54 -2.24 0.03 3.86
CA VAL A 54 -2.69 1.44 3.85
C VAL A 54 -4.00 1.50 4.63
N VAL A 55 -4.10 2.40 5.59
CA VAL A 55 -5.24 2.47 6.49
C VAL A 55 -6.11 3.67 6.15
N VAL A 56 -7.42 3.46 6.09
CA VAL A 56 -8.44 4.52 6.03
C VAL A 56 -9.07 4.65 7.42
N PRO A 57 -8.50 5.48 8.30
CA PRO A 57 -8.97 5.61 9.67
C PRO A 57 -10.02 6.71 9.76
N VAL A 58 -11.22 6.36 10.18
CA VAL A 58 -12.37 7.27 10.20
C VAL A 58 -12.88 7.47 11.62
N THR A 59 -13.03 8.73 12.00
CA THR A 59 -13.86 9.16 13.12
C THR A 59 -15.27 9.48 12.63
N ASP A 60 -16.15 10.04 13.48
CA ASP A 60 -17.54 10.38 13.10
C ASP A 60 -17.61 11.31 11.88
N ASP A 61 -16.63 12.23 11.72
CA ASP A 61 -16.65 13.30 10.72
C ASP A 61 -15.32 13.56 10.01
N THR A 62 -14.24 12.85 10.38
CA THR A 62 -12.91 13.05 9.77
C THR A 62 -12.23 11.74 9.37
N VAL A 63 -11.40 11.83 8.32
CA VAL A 63 -10.37 10.85 8.00
C VAL A 63 -9.06 11.32 8.63
N VAL A 64 -8.40 10.46 9.40
CA VAL A 64 -7.10 10.76 9.98
C VAL A 64 -6.02 10.51 8.93
N MET A 65 -5.41 11.57 8.43
CA MET A 65 -4.32 11.53 7.45
C MET A 65 -3.01 11.96 8.10
N VAL A 66 -1.92 11.77 7.40
CA VAL A 66 -0.57 12.18 7.80
C VAL A 66 0.09 12.99 6.70
N GLU A 67 0.86 14.01 7.08
CA GLU A 67 1.69 14.77 6.15
C GLU A 67 3.16 14.45 6.40
N GLN A 68 3.88 14.04 5.36
CA GLN A 68 5.29 13.68 5.48
C GLN A 68 6.08 14.09 4.24
N TYR A 69 7.37 14.33 4.45
CA TYR A 69 8.30 14.55 3.34
C TYR A 69 8.71 13.23 2.70
N ARG A 70 8.53 13.11 1.38
CA ARG A 70 8.93 11.94 0.59
C ARG A 70 10.22 12.22 -0.20
N PRO A 71 11.40 11.81 0.33
CA PRO A 71 12.69 12.10 -0.31
C PRO A 71 12.80 11.63 -1.75
N ALA A 72 12.10 10.53 -2.10
CA ALA A 72 12.12 9.97 -3.45
C ALA A 72 11.60 10.93 -4.53
N ILE A 73 10.66 11.81 -4.17
CA ILE A 73 10.10 12.82 -5.08
C ILE A 73 10.46 14.26 -4.67
N GLY A 74 11.03 14.45 -3.47
CA GLY A 74 11.44 15.76 -2.95
C GLY A 74 10.29 16.66 -2.51
N GLU A 75 9.14 16.09 -2.13
CA GLU A 75 7.91 16.83 -1.84
C GLU A 75 7.27 16.38 -0.52
N HIS A 76 6.45 17.25 0.09
CA HIS A 76 5.56 16.88 1.18
C HIS A 76 4.25 16.31 0.62
N CYS A 77 3.84 15.15 1.10
CA CYS A 77 2.63 14.46 0.68
C CYS A 77 1.63 14.36 1.83
N LEU A 78 0.35 14.60 1.53
CA LEU A 78 -0.75 14.28 2.41
C LEU A 78 -1.24 12.86 2.08
N GLU A 79 -1.12 11.94 3.03
CA GLU A 79 -1.29 10.52 2.81
C GLU A 79 -2.16 9.86 3.88
N LEU A 80 -2.69 8.70 3.57
CA LEU A 80 -3.23 7.78 4.59
C LEU A 80 -2.06 7.12 5.33
N PRO A 81 -2.19 6.83 6.64
CA PRO A 81 -1.19 6.06 7.38
C PRO A 81 -0.92 4.73 6.68
N ALA A 82 0.35 4.35 6.55
CA ALA A 82 0.73 3.16 5.80
C ALA A 82 2.13 2.66 6.14
N GLY A 83 2.29 1.35 6.24
CA GLY A 83 3.59 0.74 6.42
C GLY A 83 3.68 -0.70 5.99
N ILE A 84 4.85 -1.29 6.20
CA ILE A 84 5.17 -2.65 5.78
C ILE A 84 4.42 -3.66 6.64
N VAL A 85 3.91 -4.71 6.00
CA VAL A 85 3.39 -5.90 6.69
C VAL A 85 4.57 -6.76 7.13
N GLU A 86 4.74 -6.91 8.43
CA GLU A 86 5.81 -7.72 9.03
C GLU A 86 5.53 -9.22 8.88
N ASP A 87 6.58 -10.03 9.08
CA ASP A 87 6.47 -11.49 8.98
C ASP A 87 5.40 -12.05 9.91
N GLY A 88 4.40 -12.71 9.32
CA GLY A 88 3.30 -13.33 10.05
C GLY A 88 2.13 -12.40 10.39
N GLU A 89 2.21 -11.11 10.05
CA GLU A 89 1.08 -10.19 10.16
C GLU A 89 0.06 -10.39 9.02
N SER A 90 -1.19 -10.06 9.33
CA SER A 90 -2.21 -9.79 8.31
C SER A 90 -2.20 -8.29 7.97
N PHE A 91 -2.76 -7.91 6.81
CA PHE A 91 -2.93 -6.49 6.47
C PHE A 91 -3.69 -5.70 7.53
N THR A 92 -4.72 -6.30 8.15
CA THR A 92 -5.49 -5.64 9.23
C THR A 92 -4.68 -5.45 10.50
N THR A 93 -3.80 -6.39 10.84
CA THR A 93 -2.90 -6.28 12.00
C THR A 93 -1.84 -5.21 11.77
N ALA A 94 -1.18 -5.25 10.60
CA ALA A 94 -0.21 -4.24 10.20
C ALA A 94 -0.85 -2.84 10.17
N GLY A 95 -2.03 -2.71 9.54
CA GLY A 95 -2.75 -1.44 9.48
C GLY A 95 -3.09 -0.88 10.86
N ALA A 96 -3.52 -1.70 11.81
CA ALA A 96 -3.79 -1.25 13.17
C ALA A 96 -2.50 -0.83 13.91
N ARG A 97 -1.37 -1.51 13.66
CA ARG A 97 -0.06 -1.15 14.22
C ARG A 97 0.41 0.20 13.68
N GLU A 98 0.43 0.36 12.34
CA GLU A 98 0.84 1.61 11.68
C GLU A 98 -0.03 2.81 12.12
N LEU A 99 -1.33 2.61 12.26
CA LEU A 99 -2.23 3.66 12.73
C LEU A 99 -1.87 4.12 14.16
N ARG A 100 -1.46 3.21 15.05
CA ARG A 100 -1.00 3.57 16.40
C ARG A 100 0.33 4.32 16.34
N GLU A 101 1.26 3.82 15.57
CA GLU A 101 2.64 4.34 15.48
C GLU A 101 2.65 5.73 14.83
N GLU A 102 2.08 5.86 13.64
CA GLU A 102 2.09 7.10 12.86
C GLU A 102 1.06 8.14 13.32
N ALA A 103 -0.16 7.71 13.63
CA ALA A 103 -1.25 8.65 13.90
C ALA A 103 -1.69 8.72 15.37
N GLY A 104 -1.25 7.79 16.23
CA GLY A 104 -1.59 7.80 17.65
C GLY A 104 -3.03 7.41 17.93
N PHE A 105 -3.60 6.48 17.17
CA PHE A 105 -4.94 5.96 17.39
C PHE A 105 -4.97 4.43 17.42
N ASP A 106 -5.70 3.86 18.38
CA ASP A 106 -6.00 2.44 18.44
C ASP A 106 -7.42 2.18 17.93
N PRO A 107 -7.61 1.41 16.85
CA PRO A 107 -8.93 1.17 16.29
C PRO A 107 -9.66 0.08 17.07
N ALA A 108 -10.97 0.27 17.36
CA ALA A 108 -11.82 -0.77 17.91
C ALA A 108 -12.15 -1.85 16.88
N GLY A 109 -12.17 -1.50 15.59
CA GLY A 109 -12.42 -2.42 14.48
C GLY A 109 -11.58 -2.10 13.26
N THR A 110 -11.11 -3.17 12.58
CA THR A 110 -10.44 -3.08 11.28
C THR A 110 -11.02 -4.07 10.29
N ALA A 111 -11.11 -3.69 9.03
CA ALA A 111 -11.57 -4.56 7.95
C ALA A 111 -10.66 -4.38 6.71
N LEU A 112 -10.23 -5.48 6.10
CA LEU A 112 -9.58 -5.44 4.79
C LEU A 112 -10.64 -5.13 3.72
N LEU A 113 -10.49 -4.01 3.02
CA LEU A 113 -11.37 -3.64 1.90
C LEU A 113 -10.96 -4.37 0.63
N GLU A 114 -9.67 -4.31 0.30
CA GLU A 114 -9.14 -4.91 -0.94
C GLU A 114 -7.65 -5.26 -0.76
N GLU A 115 -7.18 -6.26 -1.52
CA GLU A 115 -5.77 -6.62 -1.67
C GLU A 115 -5.44 -6.76 -3.16
N PHE A 116 -4.38 -6.12 -3.62
CA PHE A 116 -3.97 -6.16 -5.02
C PHE A 116 -2.47 -5.97 -5.23
N TRP A 117 -2.02 -6.32 -6.43
CA TRP A 117 -0.68 -6.02 -6.89
C TRP A 117 -0.59 -4.59 -7.42
N THR A 118 0.46 -3.85 -7.05
CA THR A 118 0.71 -2.49 -7.54
C THR A 118 1.71 -2.49 -8.68
N ALA A 119 1.54 -1.58 -9.65
CA ALA A 119 2.47 -1.38 -10.76
C ALA A 119 3.02 -2.68 -11.37
N THR A 120 2.12 -3.60 -11.72
CA THR A 120 2.40 -5.00 -12.14
C THR A 120 3.36 -5.15 -13.32
N GLY A 121 3.69 -4.07 -14.03
CA GLY A 121 4.69 -4.06 -15.08
C GLY A 121 6.14 -4.03 -14.60
N VAL A 122 6.36 -3.74 -13.30
CA VAL A 122 7.72 -3.56 -12.75
C VAL A 122 7.84 -3.97 -11.29
N LEU A 123 6.76 -3.89 -10.49
CA LEU A 123 6.84 -4.20 -9.07
C LEU A 123 6.30 -5.60 -8.73
N ARG A 124 7.01 -6.27 -7.84
CA ARG A 124 6.55 -7.40 -7.05
C ARG A 124 6.20 -6.87 -5.67
N HIS A 125 5.07 -6.18 -5.58
CA HIS A 125 4.60 -5.52 -4.37
C HIS A 125 3.09 -5.61 -4.25
N LYS A 126 2.61 -6.11 -3.12
CA LYS A 126 1.20 -6.17 -2.77
C LYS A 126 0.82 -5.02 -1.85
N ARG A 127 -0.38 -4.53 -2.00
CA ARG A 127 -0.99 -3.53 -1.12
C ARG A 127 -2.32 -4.05 -0.60
N GLY A 128 -2.55 -3.89 0.71
CA GLY A 128 -3.85 -4.09 1.34
C GLY A 128 -4.41 -2.76 1.79
N ILE A 129 -5.67 -2.47 1.43
CA ILE A 129 -6.39 -1.30 1.93
C ILE A 129 -7.24 -1.73 3.11
N VAL A 130 -6.99 -1.12 4.26
CA VAL A 130 -7.62 -1.46 5.54
C VAL A 130 -8.48 -0.28 6.01
N PHE A 131 -9.74 -0.52 6.26
CA PHE A 131 -10.62 0.43 6.94
C PHE A 131 -10.45 0.28 8.46
N ALA A 132 -10.46 1.40 9.19
CA ALA A 132 -10.37 1.43 10.64
C ALA A 132 -11.38 2.39 11.26
N GLU A 133 -12.10 1.93 12.30
CA GLU A 133 -13.13 2.68 12.98
C GLU A 133 -13.03 2.55 14.51
N GLY A 134 -13.77 3.42 15.22
CA GLY A 134 -13.76 3.40 16.70
C GLY A 134 -12.40 3.77 17.27
N LEU A 135 -11.82 4.87 16.76
CA LEU A 135 -10.47 5.31 17.05
C LEU A 135 -10.36 5.87 18.48
N GLU A 136 -9.54 5.27 19.32
CA GLU A 136 -9.20 5.77 20.65
C GLU A 136 -7.78 6.37 20.63
N PRO A 137 -7.58 7.61 21.15
CA PRO A 137 -6.26 8.23 21.18
C PRO A 137 -5.28 7.43 22.07
N VAL A 138 -4.08 7.17 21.54
CA VAL A 138 -2.97 6.54 22.24
C VAL A 138 -1.68 7.32 22.02
N ALA A 139 -0.62 6.99 22.75
CA ALA A 139 0.68 7.62 22.52
C ALA A 139 1.27 7.16 21.18
N GLN A 140 1.70 8.11 20.35
CA GLN A 140 2.46 7.84 19.13
C GLN A 140 3.83 7.23 19.45
N SER A 141 4.32 6.39 18.57
CA SER A 141 5.64 5.75 18.70
C SER A 141 6.30 5.67 17.32
N PHE A 142 6.82 6.79 16.85
CA PHE A 142 7.50 6.87 15.56
C PHE A 142 8.75 6.01 15.52
N ASP A 143 9.01 5.44 14.37
CA ASP A 143 10.31 4.89 14.03
C ASP A 143 11.38 6.01 13.94
N SER A 144 12.64 5.66 14.10
CA SER A 144 13.76 6.62 14.23
C SER A 144 13.94 7.57 13.02
N ASN A 145 13.32 7.25 11.89
CA ASN A 145 13.39 7.98 10.61
C ASN A 145 12.02 8.52 10.16
N GLU A 146 11.00 8.46 11.01
CA GLU A 146 9.66 9.00 10.71
C GLU A 146 9.51 10.41 11.25
N PHE A 147 9.24 11.33 10.35
CA PHE A 147 8.97 12.74 10.63
C PHE A 147 7.68 13.11 9.90
N LEU A 148 6.56 12.90 10.58
CA LEU A 148 5.24 13.15 10.00
C LEU A 148 4.36 13.95 10.97
N GLU A 149 3.35 14.62 10.43
CA GLU A 149 2.35 15.36 11.18
C GLU A 149 0.96 14.78 10.91
N VAL A 150 0.20 14.53 11.98
CA VAL A 150 -1.19 14.07 11.85
C VAL A 150 -2.08 15.21 11.34
N ARG A 151 -2.88 14.92 10.31
CA ARG A 151 -3.78 15.85 9.62
C ARG A 151 -5.20 15.26 9.58
N PRO A 152 -6.04 15.50 10.56
CA PRO A 152 -7.47 15.18 10.43
C PRO A 152 -8.10 16.02 9.32
N VAL A 153 -8.78 15.36 8.38
CA VAL A 153 -9.43 16.01 7.23
C VAL A 153 -10.91 15.63 7.24
N PRO A 154 -11.84 16.60 7.08
CA PRO A 154 -13.27 16.28 6.99
C PRO A 154 -13.53 15.23 5.91
N VAL A 155 -14.40 14.25 6.20
CA VAL A 155 -14.72 13.13 5.29
C VAL A 155 -15.12 13.66 3.90
N GLU A 156 -15.93 14.70 3.85
CA GLU A 156 -16.39 15.33 2.60
C GLU A 156 -15.28 15.95 1.76
N GLU A 157 -14.15 16.38 2.40
CA GLU A 157 -13.01 17.02 1.74
C GLU A 157 -11.88 16.03 1.43
N ALA A 158 -11.83 14.87 2.10
CA ALA A 158 -10.66 13.98 2.11
C ALA A 158 -10.20 13.56 0.72
N LEU A 159 -11.14 13.19 -0.16
CA LEU A 159 -10.79 12.78 -1.52
C LEU A 159 -10.32 13.95 -2.40
N ASP A 160 -10.86 15.14 -2.22
CA ASP A 160 -10.43 16.32 -2.97
C ASP A 160 -9.05 16.76 -2.50
N ARG A 161 -8.79 16.74 -1.19
CA ARG A 161 -7.47 17.00 -0.60
C ARG A 161 -6.41 16.00 -1.05
N ALA A 162 -6.74 14.70 -1.13
CA ALA A 162 -5.84 13.65 -1.60
C ALA A 162 -5.47 13.79 -3.09
N ARG A 163 -6.25 14.53 -3.87
CA ARG A 163 -5.98 14.83 -5.30
C ARG A 163 -5.14 16.08 -5.51
N GLU A 164 -4.92 16.88 -4.48
CA GLU A 164 -3.99 18.00 -4.57
C GLU A 164 -2.57 17.49 -4.77
N ALA A 165 -1.79 18.18 -5.61
CA ALA A 165 -0.41 17.78 -5.86
C ALA A 165 0.50 18.11 -4.66
N PRO A 166 1.44 17.22 -4.32
CA PRO A 166 1.72 15.91 -4.94
C PRO A 166 0.72 14.84 -4.47
N ALA A 167 -0.03 14.27 -5.40
CA ALA A 167 -1.02 13.24 -5.11
C ALA A 167 -0.37 11.85 -5.02
N ASN A 168 -0.87 11.02 -4.11
CA ASN A 168 -0.40 9.66 -3.86
C ASN A 168 -1.47 8.65 -4.28
N ASP A 169 -1.09 7.62 -5.06
CA ASP A 169 -2.02 6.62 -5.58
C ASP A 169 -2.70 5.83 -4.45
N ALA A 170 -1.93 5.38 -3.46
CA ALA A 170 -2.41 4.60 -2.32
C ALA A 170 -3.51 5.32 -1.52
N THR A 171 -3.32 6.63 -1.31
CA THR A 171 -4.27 7.48 -0.60
C THR A 171 -5.57 7.63 -1.40
N ILE A 172 -5.46 7.90 -2.70
CA ILE A 172 -6.64 8.03 -3.57
C ILE A 172 -7.39 6.70 -3.65
N GLU A 173 -6.70 5.58 -3.86
CA GLU A 173 -7.27 4.24 -3.91
C GLU A 173 -8.01 3.89 -2.61
N GLY A 174 -7.37 4.12 -1.46
CA GLY A 174 -7.97 3.85 -0.15
C GLY A 174 -9.27 4.61 0.07
N LEU A 175 -9.26 5.92 -0.19
CA LEU A 175 -10.46 6.76 -0.05
C LEU A 175 -11.56 6.38 -1.04
N LEU A 176 -11.23 6.03 -2.28
CA LEU A 176 -12.21 5.61 -3.27
C LEU A 176 -12.86 4.27 -2.89
N LEU A 177 -12.08 3.29 -2.42
CA LEU A 177 -12.61 1.99 -1.99
C LEU A 177 -13.49 2.13 -0.75
N ALA A 178 -13.08 2.94 0.23
CA ALA A 178 -13.91 3.20 1.41
C ALA A 178 -15.23 3.90 1.04
N LYS A 179 -15.19 4.85 0.11
CA LYS A 179 -16.38 5.54 -0.41
C LYS A 179 -17.30 4.59 -1.17
N GLU A 180 -16.76 3.70 -2.02
CA GLU A 180 -17.54 2.69 -2.74
C GLU A 180 -18.22 1.71 -1.78
N ALA A 181 -17.53 1.36 -0.69
CA ALA A 181 -18.08 0.52 0.37
C ALA A 181 -19.14 1.23 1.25
N GLY A 182 -19.36 2.54 1.07
CA GLY A 182 -20.31 3.33 1.86
C GLY A 182 -19.82 3.61 3.29
N LEU A 183 -18.50 3.67 3.48
CA LEU A 183 -17.85 3.90 4.76
C LEU A 183 -17.35 5.36 4.92
N LEU A 184 -17.46 6.16 3.85
CA LEU A 184 -17.18 7.60 3.79
C LEU A 184 -18.39 8.37 3.27
#